data_e3798077427479b27c8f73a8cadab8af
#
_entry.id   e3798077427479b27c8f73a8cadab8af
#
_cell.length_a   1.000
_cell.length_b   1.000
_cell.length_c   1.000
_cell.angle_alpha   90.00
_cell.angle_beta   90.00
_cell.angle_gamma   90.00
#
_symmetry.space_group_name_H-M   'P 1'
#
loop_
_entity.id
_entity.type
_entity.pdbx_description
1 polymer ?
#
loop_
_entity_poly.entity_id
_entity_poly.type
_entity_poly.pdbx_seq_one_letter_code
_entity_poly.pdbx_strand_id
1 'polypeptide(L)'
;MKRIKMGLLATCLAVWMIGDVSFAQVEDVPVAPANTPSTDKGNTFSDEDIEVLARGPVHEAFASQVNFDPQPGMIVDNAPPEQVDEIPPDYKPDGENVIWIPGYWGFDDQRKDYVWISGVWRTPPAGRRWVPGYWNELMNDRNYQWVSGFWASSERRKMNYSTAPPESLENGPSVSAPTNSHFWVPGVWLYRGTNYRWRAGHWVRYRPNYVYIPSRWMWTPGGYVFVDGYWDYQMSARGVMFAPVIIHAPIAYYRPSIVLDIGRFHMHWFVRPNYGHYYFGDYYDSHYQQHHHIYSHHHFHLNIGYDPFFAYNHVHYRHHHGISYLHHSSTWHSYFSSHPLHRPAHTFGMQLSIGSNQGERYFGLSVYAQHIDRYRVQDDLHRNFVRVGTQYRNASVNQSASYTRLAYERNRMENGKLATSSPNSAQTSNGSWTMPLVQRGTNVTIGSAQRHVRITAPTVRTGVVPPKAAPGTSNKIVARPTVTIPRPTSSYPSVTRPSTRPSSGFPG
;
A
#
# COMPACT_ATOMS: atom_id res chain seq x y z
N MET A 1 33.69 40.59 -43.48
CA MET A 1 34.05 39.24 -43.04
C MET A 1 34.29 39.24 -41.54
N LYS A 2 33.27 38.93 -40.74
CA LYS A 2 33.40 38.58 -39.33
C LYS A 2 32.46 37.42 -39.05
N ARG A 3 33.02 36.26 -38.81
CA ARG A 3 32.30 35.05 -38.41
C ARG A 3 31.87 35.21 -36.95
N ILE A 4 30.59 35.18 -36.70
CA ILE A 4 29.99 35.09 -35.39
C ILE A 4 29.92 33.62 -35.05
N LYS A 5 30.68 33.19 -34.03
CA LYS A 5 30.51 31.90 -33.38
C LYS A 5 29.30 32.00 -32.48
N MET A 6 28.24 31.33 -32.84
CA MET A 6 27.11 31.07 -31.94
C MET A 6 27.47 29.85 -31.11
N GLY A 7 27.89 30.10 -29.87
CA GLY A 7 28.24 29.08 -28.91
C GLY A 7 27.00 28.60 -28.16
N LEU A 8 26.95 27.30 -27.92
CA LEU A 8 26.08 26.57 -27.03
C LEU A 8 25.90 27.26 -25.67
N LEU A 9 24.69 27.69 -25.39
CA LEU A 9 24.29 28.15 -24.05
C LEU A 9 22.79 27.75 -23.85
N ALA A 10 22.54 26.48 -23.68
CA ALA A 10 21.20 26.00 -23.38
C ALA A 10 21.16 24.63 -22.64
N THR A 11 22.06 24.41 -21.66
CA THR A 11 21.99 23.17 -20.86
C THR A 11 22.35 23.32 -19.38
N CYS A 12 22.35 24.51 -18.81
CA CYS A 12 22.76 24.70 -17.40
C CYS A 12 21.70 25.30 -16.47
N LEU A 13 20.40 25.27 -16.81
CA LEU A 13 19.37 25.93 -15.98
C LEU A 13 18.38 24.97 -15.27
N ALA A 14 18.59 23.68 -15.37
CA ALA A 14 17.71 22.70 -14.66
C ALA A 14 18.27 22.18 -13.33
N VAL A 15 19.47 22.62 -12.91
CA VAL A 15 20.19 22.04 -11.76
C VAL A 15 20.05 22.86 -10.47
N TRP A 16 19.42 24.04 -10.50
CA TRP A 16 19.44 24.99 -9.37
C TRP A 16 18.17 25.11 -8.56
N MET A 17 17.23 24.16 -8.64
CA MET A 17 16.02 24.15 -7.81
C MET A 17 15.89 22.90 -6.93
N ILE A 18 17.00 22.35 -6.48
CA ILE A 18 17.01 21.44 -5.33
C ILE A 18 17.45 22.31 -4.14
N GLY A 19 16.45 22.99 -3.55
CA GLY A 19 16.66 23.67 -2.29
C GLY A 19 17.10 22.65 -1.24
N ASP A 20 18.12 22.99 -0.50
CA ASP A 20 18.80 22.31 0.58
C ASP A 20 17.96 21.26 1.32
N VAL A 21 17.92 20.03 0.81
CA VAL A 21 17.91 18.89 1.69
C VAL A 21 19.36 18.77 2.13
N SER A 22 19.66 19.18 3.33
CA SER A 22 20.96 19.01 3.98
C SER A 22 21.26 17.52 4.02
N PHE A 23 21.87 17.01 2.96
CA PHE A 23 22.51 15.70 3.00
C PHE A 23 23.83 15.91 3.75
N ALA A 24 23.88 15.42 4.98
CA ALA A 24 25.13 15.23 5.65
C ALA A 24 26.07 14.51 4.67
N GLN A 25 27.24 15.05 4.43
CA GLN A 25 28.29 14.38 3.69
C GLN A 25 28.52 13.04 4.37
N VAL A 26 28.26 11.96 3.63
CA VAL A 26 28.69 10.63 4.03
C VAL A 26 30.19 10.63 3.85
N GLU A 27 30.93 10.81 4.94
CA GLU A 27 32.34 10.48 4.99
C GLU A 27 32.51 9.03 4.56
N ASP A 28 33.49 8.78 3.71
CA ASP A 28 33.90 7.44 3.28
C ASP A 28 34.22 6.58 4.51
N VAL A 29 33.24 5.81 4.96
CA VAL A 29 33.50 4.76 5.93
C VAL A 29 34.19 3.62 5.19
N PRO A 30 35.39 3.18 5.61
CA PRO A 30 36.09 2.09 4.95
C PRO A 30 35.18 0.86 4.90
N VAL A 31 34.97 0.31 3.70
CA VAL A 31 34.26 -0.93 3.50
C VAL A 31 35.09 -2.02 4.18
N ALA A 32 34.65 -2.48 5.32
CA ALA A 32 35.16 -3.69 5.93
C ALA A 32 34.96 -4.86 4.96
N PRO A 33 35.95 -5.74 4.75
CA PRO A 33 35.80 -6.86 3.84
C PRO A 33 34.62 -7.73 4.30
N ALA A 34 33.73 -8.02 3.36
CA ALA A 34 32.64 -8.96 3.53
C ALA A 34 33.25 -10.35 3.71
N ASN A 35 33.49 -10.77 4.96
CA ASN A 35 33.64 -12.17 5.34
C ASN A 35 33.90 -12.28 6.85
N THR A 36 32.83 -12.26 7.62
CA THR A 36 32.74 -13.05 8.83
C THR A 36 31.38 -13.74 8.78
N PRO A 37 31.32 -15.05 8.63
CA PRO A 37 30.08 -15.78 8.79
C PRO A 37 29.66 -15.61 10.26
N SER A 38 28.57 -14.91 10.51
CA SER A 38 27.91 -14.97 11.81
C SER A 38 27.48 -16.42 11.99
N THR A 39 28.04 -17.06 13.00
CA THR A 39 27.65 -18.41 13.44
C THR A 39 26.26 -18.35 14.06
N ASP A 40 25.24 -18.03 13.26
CA ASP A 40 23.85 -18.30 13.60
C ASP A 40 23.48 -19.66 12.98
N LYS A 41 23.50 -20.69 13.80
CA LYS A 41 23.09 -22.05 13.46
C LYS A 41 21.55 -22.11 13.29
N GLY A 42 21.02 -21.38 12.32
CA GLY A 42 19.57 -21.27 12.16
C GLY A 42 19.05 -21.15 10.73
N ASN A 43 19.89 -20.85 9.75
CA ASN A 43 19.44 -20.75 8.36
C ASN A 43 20.30 -21.67 7.49
N THR A 44 19.87 -22.89 7.27
CA THR A 44 20.50 -23.87 6.37
C THR A 44 19.96 -23.77 4.93
N PHE A 45 19.52 -22.57 4.50
CA PHE A 45 19.11 -22.37 3.11
C PHE A 45 20.29 -21.79 2.34
N SER A 46 20.56 -22.36 1.16
CA SER A 46 21.46 -21.74 0.20
C SER A 46 20.78 -20.51 -0.40
N ASP A 47 21.57 -19.50 -0.77
CA ASP A 47 21.07 -18.34 -1.55
C ASP A 47 20.46 -18.78 -2.90
N GLU A 48 20.61 -20.05 -3.28
CA GLU A 48 20.04 -20.68 -4.48
C GLU A 48 18.56 -21.06 -4.31
N ASP A 49 18.07 -21.25 -3.07
CA ASP A 49 16.68 -21.67 -2.82
C ASP A 49 15.71 -20.49 -2.76
N ILE A 50 16.20 -19.27 -2.48
CA ILE A 50 15.39 -18.07 -2.31
C ILE A 50 16.01 -16.89 -3.07
N GLU A 51 15.28 -16.35 -4.04
CA GLU A 51 15.65 -15.12 -4.73
C GLU A 51 14.91 -13.92 -4.14
N VAL A 52 15.65 -12.95 -3.60
CA VAL A 52 15.08 -11.73 -3.01
C VAL A 52 14.87 -10.68 -4.10
N LEU A 53 13.65 -10.17 -4.19
CA LEU A 53 13.26 -9.20 -5.21
C LEU A 53 13.46 -7.75 -4.71
N ALA A 54 13.94 -6.88 -5.59
CA ALA A 54 14.00 -5.45 -5.39
C ALA A 54 12.85 -4.73 -6.17
N ARG A 55 11.81 -5.45 -6.53
CA ARG A 55 10.56 -4.93 -7.08
C ARG A 55 9.42 -5.90 -6.80
N GLY A 56 8.19 -5.43 -6.87
CA GLY A 56 7.04 -6.31 -6.72
C GLY A 56 5.86 -5.65 -6.00
N PRO A 57 4.87 -6.45 -5.61
CA PRO A 57 3.74 -5.97 -4.86
C PRO A 57 4.11 -5.61 -3.43
N VAL A 58 3.47 -4.57 -2.94
CA VAL A 58 3.55 -4.12 -1.54
C VAL A 58 2.53 -4.87 -0.71
N HIS A 59 2.90 -5.29 0.50
CA HIS A 59 1.98 -5.96 1.42
C HIS A 59 0.75 -5.08 1.72
N GLU A 60 -0.47 -5.59 1.50
CA GLU A 60 -1.72 -4.82 1.62
C GLU A 60 -1.94 -4.20 3.01
N ALA A 61 -1.49 -4.87 4.09
CA ALA A 61 -1.59 -4.31 5.43
C ALA A 61 -0.69 -3.09 5.63
N PHE A 62 0.37 -2.95 4.84
CA PHE A 62 1.25 -1.81 4.89
C PHE A 62 0.66 -0.60 4.15
N ALA A 63 0.18 -0.83 2.94
CA ALA A 63 -0.47 0.19 2.12
C ALA A 63 -1.48 -0.46 1.17
N SER A 64 -2.69 0.08 1.12
CA SER A 64 -3.73 -0.30 0.17
C SER A 64 -4.27 0.92 -0.56
N GLN A 65 -4.47 0.77 -1.85
CA GLN A 65 -5.10 1.78 -2.69
C GLN A 65 -6.60 1.91 -2.39
N VAL A 66 -7.21 2.96 -2.92
CA VAL A 66 -8.66 3.16 -2.90
C VAL A 66 -9.19 3.16 -4.31
N ASN A 67 -10.00 2.17 -4.63
CA ASN A 67 -10.79 2.13 -5.86
C ASN A 67 -12.25 2.40 -5.51
N PHE A 68 -12.90 3.31 -6.23
CA PHE A 68 -14.32 3.63 -6.02
C PHE A 68 -15.26 2.76 -6.86
N ASP A 69 -14.69 1.98 -7.78
CA ASP A 69 -15.37 0.93 -8.51
C ASP A 69 -14.89 -0.44 -7.99
N PRO A 70 -15.55 -1.01 -6.97
CA PRO A 70 -15.12 -2.24 -6.32
C PRO A 70 -15.37 -3.44 -7.24
N GLN A 71 -14.36 -3.80 -8.04
CA GLN A 71 -14.39 -4.94 -8.95
C GLN A 71 -13.84 -6.21 -8.31
N PRO A 72 -14.22 -7.39 -8.82
CA PRO A 72 -13.54 -8.63 -8.52
C PRO A 72 -12.03 -8.53 -8.74
N GLY A 73 -11.26 -9.16 -7.87
CA GLY A 73 -9.81 -9.18 -7.97
C GLY A 73 -9.30 -10.00 -9.14
N MET A 74 -7.99 -9.94 -9.35
CA MET A 74 -7.28 -10.66 -10.40
C MET A 74 -7.54 -12.16 -10.36
N ILE A 75 -7.69 -12.77 -11.53
CA ILE A 75 -7.87 -14.22 -11.70
C ILE A 75 -6.59 -14.80 -12.32
N VAL A 76 -6.16 -15.94 -11.80
CA VAL A 76 -5.01 -16.72 -12.29
C VAL A 76 -5.40 -18.18 -12.48
N ASP A 77 -4.70 -18.89 -13.34
CA ASP A 77 -4.97 -20.27 -13.72
C ASP A 77 -4.20 -21.32 -12.90
N ASN A 78 -3.32 -20.86 -12.02
CA ASN A 78 -2.50 -21.73 -11.17
C ASN A 78 -2.97 -21.67 -9.72
N ALA A 79 -2.93 -22.81 -9.02
CA ALA A 79 -3.17 -22.86 -7.59
C ALA A 79 -2.03 -22.17 -6.82
N PRO A 80 -2.33 -21.41 -5.75
CA PRO A 80 -1.27 -20.91 -4.88
C PRO A 80 -0.55 -22.09 -4.22
N PRO A 81 0.78 -22.00 -4.06
CA PRO A 81 1.55 -23.01 -3.33
C PRO A 81 1.11 -23.16 -1.87
N GLU A 82 1.60 -24.17 -1.18
CA GLU A 82 1.40 -24.31 0.26
C GLU A 82 1.89 -23.06 1.00
N GLN A 83 1.19 -22.74 2.10
CA GLN A 83 1.53 -21.59 2.93
C GLN A 83 2.94 -21.73 3.50
N VAL A 84 3.74 -20.68 3.38
CA VAL A 84 5.09 -20.60 3.95
C VAL A 84 4.99 -20.43 5.47
N ASP A 85 5.77 -21.23 6.21
CA ASP A 85 5.95 -21.03 7.66
C ASP A 85 6.90 -19.84 7.88
N GLU A 86 6.36 -18.65 7.97
CA GLU A 86 7.11 -17.42 8.09
C GLU A 86 7.34 -17.04 9.56
N ILE A 87 8.62 -16.89 9.93
CA ILE A 87 9.04 -16.52 11.27
C ILE A 87 9.40 -15.02 11.29
N PRO A 88 8.86 -14.24 12.27
CA PRO A 88 9.22 -12.84 12.40
C PRO A 88 10.73 -12.62 12.55
N PRO A 89 11.31 -11.54 11.97
CA PRO A 89 12.70 -11.16 12.10
C PRO A 89 13.14 -10.97 13.56
N ASP A 90 14.46 -11.03 13.81
CA ASP A 90 15.03 -10.90 15.14
C ASP A 90 14.93 -9.49 15.74
N TYR A 91 14.67 -8.50 14.90
CA TYR A 91 14.52 -7.11 15.29
C TYR A 91 13.19 -6.55 14.82
N LYS A 92 12.59 -5.70 15.64
CA LYS A 92 11.40 -4.93 15.30
C LYS A 92 11.61 -3.45 15.63
N PRO A 93 10.87 -2.54 14.98
CA PRO A 93 10.81 -1.16 15.48
C PRO A 93 10.37 -1.13 16.93
N ASP A 94 10.97 -0.24 17.73
CA ASP A 94 10.52 0.00 19.09
C ASP A 94 9.08 0.53 19.09
N GLY A 95 8.33 0.15 20.10
CA GLY A 95 6.94 0.56 20.29
C GLY A 95 6.06 -0.60 20.76
N GLU A 96 5.14 -0.27 21.68
CA GLU A 96 4.20 -1.26 22.27
C GLU A 96 3.17 -1.78 21.27
N ASN A 97 2.80 -0.96 20.28
CA ASN A 97 1.73 -1.26 19.32
C ASN A 97 2.26 -1.80 17.97
N VAL A 98 3.53 -2.13 17.85
CA VAL A 98 4.09 -2.72 16.64
C VAL A 98 3.77 -4.21 16.63
N ILE A 99 3.03 -4.67 15.63
CA ILE A 99 2.66 -6.09 15.47
C ILE A 99 3.30 -6.68 14.22
N TRP A 100 3.46 -8.00 14.21
CA TRP A 100 3.81 -8.75 13.02
C TRP A 100 2.54 -9.15 12.27
N ILE A 101 2.51 -8.87 10.98
CA ILE A 101 1.47 -9.37 10.06
C ILE A 101 2.19 -10.26 9.05
N PRO A 102 1.82 -11.55 8.97
CA PRO A 102 2.54 -12.51 8.12
C PRO A 102 2.35 -12.21 6.64
N GLY A 103 3.28 -12.70 5.85
CA GLY A 103 3.21 -12.67 4.40
C GLY A 103 2.13 -13.57 3.81
N TYR A 104 2.03 -13.51 2.49
CA TYR A 104 1.09 -14.29 1.70
C TYR A 104 1.58 -14.41 0.26
N TRP A 105 1.06 -15.41 -0.46
CA TRP A 105 1.36 -15.55 -1.88
C TRP A 105 0.71 -14.45 -2.70
N GLY A 106 1.53 -13.68 -3.41
CA GLY A 106 1.12 -12.79 -4.48
C GLY A 106 1.40 -13.44 -5.83
N PHE A 107 0.95 -12.84 -6.93
CA PHE A 107 1.16 -13.35 -8.28
C PHE A 107 1.91 -12.32 -9.13
N ASP A 108 2.93 -12.77 -9.83
CA ASP A 108 3.71 -12.00 -10.80
C ASP A 108 3.34 -12.44 -12.23
N ASP A 109 2.62 -11.60 -12.95
CA ASP A 109 2.17 -11.86 -14.33
C ASP A 109 3.31 -12.01 -15.32
N GLN A 110 4.46 -11.38 -15.08
CA GLN A 110 5.59 -11.47 -15.98
C GLN A 110 6.21 -12.87 -15.93
N ARG A 111 6.29 -13.41 -14.71
CA ARG A 111 6.78 -14.76 -14.46
C ARG A 111 5.67 -15.81 -14.65
N LYS A 112 4.41 -15.39 -14.60
CA LYS A 112 3.22 -16.26 -14.53
C LYS A 112 3.31 -17.24 -13.36
N ASP A 113 3.81 -16.78 -12.24
CA ASP A 113 4.08 -17.60 -11.07
C ASP A 113 3.88 -16.81 -9.78
N TYR A 114 3.83 -17.50 -8.66
CA TYR A 114 3.66 -16.91 -7.34
C TYR A 114 4.96 -16.37 -6.79
N VAL A 115 4.84 -15.26 -6.07
CA VAL A 115 5.89 -14.66 -5.26
C VAL A 115 5.42 -14.56 -3.81
N TRP A 116 6.28 -14.83 -2.84
CA TRP A 116 5.96 -14.61 -1.45
C TRP A 116 6.10 -13.13 -1.12
N ILE A 117 5.00 -12.46 -0.81
CA ILE A 117 5.00 -11.10 -0.26
C ILE A 117 5.31 -11.23 1.21
N SER A 118 6.54 -10.91 1.60
CA SER A 118 7.01 -11.06 2.98
C SER A 118 6.15 -10.28 3.96
N GLY A 119 6.01 -10.79 5.17
CA GLY A 119 5.31 -10.14 6.26
C GLY A 119 5.90 -8.79 6.64
N VAL A 120 5.22 -8.05 7.47
CA VAL A 120 5.58 -6.68 7.84
C VAL A 120 5.49 -6.46 9.34
N TRP A 121 6.42 -5.70 9.89
CA TRP A 121 6.22 -5.02 11.15
C TRP A 121 5.32 -3.81 10.92
N ARG A 122 4.20 -3.75 11.61
CA ARG A 122 3.18 -2.73 11.37
C ARG A 122 2.68 -2.09 12.66
N THR A 123 2.69 -0.76 12.71
CA THR A 123 1.91 -0.02 13.68
C THR A 123 0.48 0.12 13.14
N PRO A 124 -0.51 -0.61 13.67
CA PRO A 124 -1.87 -0.56 13.17
C PRO A 124 -2.44 0.86 13.23
N PRO A 125 -3.28 1.27 12.27
CA PRO A 125 -4.02 2.52 12.39
C PRO A 125 -4.89 2.50 13.65
N ALA A 126 -5.02 3.64 14.32
CA ALA A 126 -5.76 3.74 15.57
C ALA A 126 -7.20 3.22 15.43
N GLY A 127 -7.60 2.32 16.33
CA GLY A 127 -8.93 1.71 16.32
C GLY A 127 -9.20 0.76 15.15
N ARG A 128 -8.14 0.24 14.50
CA ARG A 128 -8.27 -0.69 13.37
C ARG A 128 -7.63 -2.04 13.68
N ARG A 129 -8.13 -3.08 13.03
CA ARG A 129 -7.55 -4.43 12.99
C ARG A 129 -7.46 -4.92 11.56
N TRP A 130 -6.44 -5.70 11.30
CA TRP A 130 -6.22 -6.26 9.97
C TRP A 130 -7.19 -7.43 9.71
N VAL A 131 -7.78 -7.45 8.53
CA VAL A 131 -8.56 -8.55 7.98
C VAL A 131 -7.82 -9.00 6.72
N PRO A 132 -7.17 -10.17 6.73
CA PRO A 132 -6.30 -10.60 5.64
C PRO A 132 -7.09 -10.94 4.37
N GLY A 133 -6.44 -10.77 3.20
CA GLY A 133 -6.90 -11.29 1.93
C GLY A 133 -6.69 -12.81 1.80
N TYR A 134 -7.17 -13.37 0.69
CA TYR A 134 -7.02 -14.79 0.38
C TYR A 134 -7.21 -15.06 -1.11
N TRP A 135 -6.68 -16.18 -1.58
CA TRP A 135 -6.99 -16.73 -2.90
C TRP A 135 -8.25 -17.58 -2.83
N ASN A 136 -9.19 -17.26 -3.70
CA ASN A 136 -10.47 -17.93 -3.83
C ASN A 136 -10.44 -18.89 -5.03
N GLU A 137 -10.66 -20.18 -4.83
CA GLU A 137 -10.82 -21.14 -5.91
C GLU A 137 -12.19 -20.96 -6.58
N LEU A 138 -12.20 -20.81 -7.90
CA LEU A 138 -13.42 -20.67 -8.70
C LEU A 138 -13.91 -22.07 -9.13
N MET A 139 -15.14 -22.41 -8.76
CA MET A 139 -15.66 -23.78 -8.77
C MET A 139 -15.65 -24.52 -10.13
N ASN A 140 -15.54 -23.84 -11.25
CA ASN A 140 -15.71 -24.48 -12.57
C ASN A 140 -14.44 -24.54 -13.44
N ASP A 141 -13.39 -23.77 -13.13
CA ASP A 141 -12.32 -23.51 -14.09
C ASP A 141 -10.91 -23.80 -13.58
N ARG A 142 -10.74 -24.30 -12.37
CA ARG A 142 -9.43 -24.43 -11.69
C ARG A 142 -8.67 -23.10 -11.61
N ASN A 143 -9.40 -22.00 -11.68
CA ASN A 143 -8.86 -20.66 -11.58
C ASN A 143 -8.93 -20.16 -10.14
N TYR A 144 -8.03 -19.26 -9.78
CA TYR A 144 -7.95 -18.67 -8.45
C TYR A 144 -8.08 -17.15 -8.57
N GLN A 145 -8.88 -16.57 -7.67
CA GLN A 145 -9.16 -15.15 -7.65
C GLN A 145 -8.70 -14.52 -6.34
N TRP A 146 -7.98 -13.41 -6.44
CA TRP A 146 -7.57 -12.68 -5.25
C TRP A 146 -8.74 -11.91 -4.63
N VAL A 147 -8.90 -12.06 -3.32
CA VAL A 147 -9.85 -11.30 -2.49
C VAL A 147 -9.04 -10.48 -1.49
N SER A 148 -9.02 -9.16 -1.67
CA SER A 148 -8.16 -8.27 -0.90
C SER A 148 -8.46 -8.22 0.59
N GLY A 149 -7.39 -7.98 1.38
CA GLY A 149 -7.46 -7.65 2.80
C GLY A 149 -7.78 -6.17 3.03
N PHE A 150 -8.11 -5.82 4.28
CA PHE A 150 -8.41 -4.45 4.66
C PHE A 150 -8.36 -4.21 6.17
N TRP A 151 -8.25 -2.93 6.54
CA TRP A 151 -8.32 -2.50 7.94
C TRP A 151 -9.76 -2.24 8.36
N ALA A 152 -10.33 -3.13 9.18
CA ALA A 152 -11.67 -2.98 9.76
C ALA A 152 -11.62 -2.20 11.09
N SER A 153 -12.74 -1.57 11.48
CA SER A 153 -12.84 -1.01 12.84
C SER A 153 -12.69 -2.11 13.90
N SER A 154 -11.86 -1.88 14.91
CA SER A 154 -11.66 -2.81 16.02
C SER A 154 -12.89 -3.00 16.89
N GLU A 155 -13.82 -2.04 16.89
CA GLU A 155 -15.08 -2.11 17.61
C GLU A 155 -16.11 -3.03 16.94
N ARG A 156 -15.99 -3.26 15.64
CA ARG A 156 -16.89 -4.13 14.89
C ARG A 156 -16.60 -5.59 15.21
N ARG A 157 -17.59 -6.27 15.77
CA ARG A 157 -17.51 -7.72 16.04
C ARG A 157 -17.94 -8.58 14.85
N LYS A 158 -18.63 -7.98 13.88
CA LYS A 158 -19.14 -8.65 12.68
C LYS A 158 -18.85 -7.83 11.45
N MET A 159 -18.61 -8.49 10.35
CA MET A 159 -18.55 -7.94 9.02
C MET A 159 -19.94 -8.00 8.39
N ASN A 160 -20.40 -6.90 7.81
CA ASN A 160 -21.68 -6.81 7.13
C ASN A 160 -21.45 -6.83 5.62
N TYR A 161 -22.13 -7.73 4.95
CA TYR A 161 -22.10 -7.86 3.49
C TYR A 161 -23.40 -7.29 2.92
N SER A 162 -23.29 -6.58 1.82
CA SER A 162 -24.40 -5.92 1.13
C SER A 162 -24.39 -6.28 -0.35
N THR A 163 -25.46 -5.94 -1.05
CA THR A 163 -25.52 -5.98 -2.52
C THR A 163 -24.50 -4.99 -3.13
N ALA A 164 -24.32 -5.04 -4.46
CA ALA A 164 -23.43 -4.11 -5.15
C ALA A 164 -23.87 -2.65 -4.93
N PRO A 165 -22.94 -1.73 -4.59
CA PRO A 165 -23.24 -0.32 -4.58
C PRO A 165 -23.54 0.18 -6.00
N PRO A 166 -24.38 1.22 -6.17
CA PRO A 166 -24.53 1.88 -7.45
C PRO A 166 -23.19 2.49 -7.95
N GLU A 167 -23.12 2.81 -9.23
CA GLU A 167 -21.99 3.56 -9.78
C GLU A 167 -21.73 4.84 -9.01
N SER A 168 -20.47 5.21 -8.88
CA SER A 168 -20.06 6.44 -8.19
C SER A 168 -20.62 7.67 -8.88
N LEU A 169 -21.18 8.60 -8.10
CA LEU A 169 -21.63 9.92 -8.57
C LEU A 169 -20.53 10.98 -8.41
N GLU A 170 -19.29 10.56 -8.17
CA GLU A 170 -18.17 11.47 -7.93
C GLU A 170 -17.74 12.15 -9.23
N ASN A 171 -17.77 13.48 -9.23
CA ASN A 171 -17.34 14.33 -10.35
C ASN A 171 -16.24 15.33 -9.91
N GLY A 172 -15.61 15.10 -8.76
CA GLY A 172 -14.67 16.03 -8.15
C GLY A 172 -15.33 17.16 -7.36
N PRO A 173 -14.53 18.10 -6.84
CA PRO A 173 -15.03 19.19 -6.01
C PRO A 173 -15.82 20.22 -6.82
N SER A 174 -17.05 20.48 -6.41
CA SER A 174 -17.89 21.55 -6.96
C SER A 174 -17.55 22.94 -6.42
N VAL A 175 -16.78 23.01 -5.34
CA VAL A 175 -16.31 24.25 -4.71
C VAL A 175 -14.80 24.18 -4.50
N SER A 176 -14.14 25.34 -4.54
CA SER A 176 -12.70 25.43 -4.30
C SER A 176 -12.34 25.01 -2.88
N ALA A 177 -11.09 24.54 -2.70
CA ALA A 177 -10.57 24.22 -1.38
C ALA A 177 -10.66 25.43 -0.43
N PRO A 178 -11.10 25.25 0.83
CA PRO A 178 -11.16 26.34 1.81
C PRO A 178 -9.80 27.01 2.04
N THR A 179 -8.73 26.23 2.01
CA THR A 179 -7.33 26.71 2.07
C THR A 179 -6.43 25.75 1.34
N ASN A 180 -5.16 26.14 1.13
CA ASN A 180 -4.12 25.28 0.55
C ASN A 180 -3.76 24.06 1.41
N SER A 181 -4.28 23.99 2.63
CA SER A 181 -4.07 22.85 3.55
C SER A 181 -5.21 21.83 3.51
N HIS A 182 -6.05 21.83 2.46
CA HIS A 182 -7.11 20.85 2.30
C HIS A 182 -6.89 19.99 1.06
N PHE A 183 -7.30 18.74 1.16
CA PHE A 183 -7.40 17.81 0.04
C PHE A 183 -8.83 17.30 -0.10
N TRP A 184 -9.20 16.96 -1.32
CA TRP A 184 -10.53 16.42 -1.60
C TRP A 184 -10.63 14.95 -1.22
N VAL A 185 -11.71 14.59 -0.56
CA VAL A 185 -12.10 13.20 -0.30
C VAL A 185 -13.37 12.92 -1.10
N PRO A 186 -13.33 11.99 -2.04
CA PRO A 186 -14.48 11.67 -2.89
C PRO A 186 -15.69 11.17 -2.11
N GLY A 187 -16.85 11.33 -2.72
CA GLY A 187 -18.10 10.82 -2.20
C GLY A 187 -18.17 9.31 -2.20
N VAL A 188 -19.13 8.76 -1.48
CA VAL A 188 -19.33 7.31 -1.39
C VAL A 188 -20.80 6.99 -1.10
N TRP A 189 -21.29 5.88 -1.65
CA TRP A 189 -22.58 5.33 -1.30
C TRP A 189 -22.57 4.74 0.12
N LEU A 190 -23.58 5.06 0.91
CA LEU A 190 -23.81 4.49 2.24
C LEU A 190 -25.04 3.61 2.19
N TYR A 191 -24.92 2.35 2.62
CA TYR A 191 -26.07 1.45 2.76
C TYR A 191 -26.81 1.74 4.07
N ARG A 192 -28.09 2.08 3.99
CA ARG A 192 -28.93 2.40 5.13
C ARG A 192 -30.19 1.53 5.12
N GLY A 193 -30.12 0.44 5.86
CA GLY A 193 -31.24 -0.53 5.97
C GLY A 193 -31.45 -1.29 4.67
N THR A 194 -32.21 -0.75 3.74
CA THR A 194 -32.56 -1.36 2.45
C THR A 194 -32.07 -0.58 1.23
N ASN A 195 -31.62 0.66 1.42
CA ASN A 195 -31.32 1.56 0.31
C ASN A 195 -29.93 2.19 0.41
N TYR A 196 -29.35 2.49 -0.75
CA TYR A 196 -28.14 3.29 -0.87
C TYR A 196 -28.48 4.77 -0.82
N ARG A 197 -27.68 5.55 -0.08
CA ARG A 197 -27.72 7.02 -0.04
C ARG A 197 -26.33 7.56 -0.37
N TRP A 198 -26.27 8.49 -1.31
CA TRP A 198 -25.03 9.15 -1.67
C TRP A 198 -24.58 10.10 -0.56
N ARG A 199 -23.36 9.97 -0.11
CA ARG A 199 -22.65 10.95 0.68
C ARG A 199 -21.67 11.66 -0.23
N ALA A 200 -21.90 12.95 -0.50
CA ALA A 200 -21.05 13.76 -1.35
C ALA A 200 -19.62 13.84 -0.83
N GLY A 201 -18.69 14.06 -1.74
CA GLY A 201 -17.31 14.33 -1.41
C GLY A 201 -17.16 15.62 -0.60
N HIS A 202 -16.04 15.77 0.07
CA HIS A 202 -15.80 16.91 0.94
C HIS A 202 -14.31 17.21 1.09
N TRP A 203 -14.00 18.45 1.44
CA TRP A 203 -12.65 18.87 1.75
C TRP A 203 -12.26 18.45 3.16
N VAL A 204 -11.09 17.83 3.29
CA VAL A 204 -10.51 17.42 4.57
C VAL A 204 -9.21 18.18 4.80
N ARG A 205 -9.06 18.70 6.02
CA ARG A 205 -7.85 19.40 6.42
C ARG A 205 -6.69 18.40 6.56
N TYR A 206 -5.57 18.74 5.93
CA TYR A 206 -4.31 18.01 6.08
C TYR A 206 -3.89 17.93 7.56
N ARG A 207 -3.36 16.77 7.94
CA ARG A 207 -2.76 16.52 9.24
C ARG A 207 -1.32 16.06 9.03
N PRO A 208 -0.32 16.78 9.56
CA PRO A 208 1.07 16.31 9.52
C PRO A 208 1.18 14.88 10.06
N ASN A 209 1.99 14.06 9.41
CA ASN A 209 2.27 12.67 9.81
C ASN A 209 1.09 11.67 9.68
N TYR A 210 -0.06 12.10 9.16
CA TYR A 210 -1.22 11.22 8.98
C TYR A 210 -1.78 11.31 7.56
N VAL A 211 -2.02 10.13 6.98
CA VAL A 211 -2.64 9.94 5.67
C VAL A 211 -4.10 9.53 5.86
N TYR A 212 -5.01 10.24 5.24
CA TYR A 212 -6.42 9.86 5.30
C TYR A 212 -6.75 8.80 4.26
N ILE A 213 -7.25 7.66 4.70
CA ILE A 213 -7.74 6.58 3.84
C ILE A 213 -9.27 6.72 3.75
N PRO A 214 -9.83 7.04 2.57
CA PRO A 214 -11.28 7.24 2.41
C PRO A 214 -12.10 5.99 2.66
N SER A 215 -13.37 6.20 2.99
CA SER A 215 -14.36 5.13 3.01
C SER A 215 -14.56 4.57 1.61
N ARG A 216 -14.70 3.25 1.52
CA ARG A 216 -14.89 2.55 0.25
C ARG A 216 -15.66 1.25 0.41
N TRP A 217 -16.22 0.78 -0.67
CA TRP A 217 -16.71 -0.58 -0.80
C TRP A 217 -15.60 -1.49 -1.30
N MET A 218 -15.61 -2.72 -0.82
CA MET A 218 -14.71 -3.77 -1.30
C MET A 218 -15.55 -4.95 -1.75
N TRP A 219 -15.20 -5.47 -2.92
CA TRP A 219 -15.81 -6.68 -3.44
C TRP A 219 -15.31 -7.92 -2.70
N THR A 220 -16.21 -8.87 -2.48
CA THR A 220 -15.90 -10.24 -2.06
C THR A 220 -16.84 -11.22 -2.77
N PRO A 221 -16.53 -12.51 -2.87
CA PRO A 221 -17.46 -13.49 -3.44
C PRO A 221 -18.82 -13.52 -2.74
N GLY A 222 -18.87 -13.22 -1.45
CA GLY A 222 -20.09 -13.20 -0.65
C GLY A 222 -20.89 -11.91 -0.67
N GLY A 223 -20.44 -10.89 -1.41
CA GLY A 223 -21.06 -9.56 -1.48
C GLY A 223 -20.06 -8.44 -1.18
N TYR A 224 -20.56 -7.23 -0.98
CA TYR A 224 -19.75 -6.06 -0.80
C TYR A 224 -19.61 -5.66 0.66
N VAL A 225 -18.41 -5.33 1.09
CA VAL A 225 -18.08 -4.89 2.45
C VAL A 225 -17.74 -3.41 2.45
N PHE A 226 -18.39 -2.65 3.34
CA PHE A 226 -18.07 -1.24 3.54
C PHE A 226 -16.93 -1.08 4.55
N VAL A 227 -15.86 -0.44 4.12
CA VAL A 227 -14.73 -0.05 4.95
C VAL A 227 -14.83 1.43 5.26
N ASP A 228 -14.98 1.77 6.55
CA ASP A 228 -15.04 3.18 6.99
C ASP A 228 -13.69 3.87 6.78
N GLY A 229 -13.72 5.16 6.43
CA GLY A 229 -12.51 5.97 6.34
C GLY A 229 -11.79 6.12 7.67
N TYR A 230 -10.47 6.29 7.61
CA TYR A 230 -9.64 6.40 8.80
C TYR A 230 -8.35 7.15 8.52
N TRP A 231 -7.73 7.64 9.59
CA TRP A 231 -6.39 8.18 9.55
C TRP A 231 -5.38 7.07 9.80
N ASP A 232 -4.42 6.92 8.91
CA ASP A 232 -3.27 6.06 9.06
C ASP A 232 -2.01 6.90 9.23
N TYR A 233 -0.94 6.32 9.72
CA TYR A 233 0.35 7.01 9.81
C TYR A 233 0.90 7.30 8.41
N GLN A 234 1.74 8.33 8.28
CA GLN A 234 2.58 8.50 7.09
C GLN A 234 3.45 7.25 6.86
N MET A 235 3.83 6.98 5.61
CA MET A 235 4.49 5.71 5.24
C MET A 235 5.68 5.37 6.12
N SER A 236 6.55 6.34 6.35
CA SER A 236 7.75 6.15 7.18
C SER A 236 7.43 5.78 8.64
N ALA A 237 6.26 6.08 9.17
CA ALA A 237 5.86 5.77 10.54
C ALA A 237 5.00 4.50 10.68
N ARG A 238 4.71 3.80 9.56
CA ARG A 238 3.86 2.60 9.59
C ARG A 238 4.54 1.36 10.13
N GLY A 239 5.84 1.26 10.02
CA GLY A 239 6.59 0.06 10.39
C GLY A 239 7.70 -0.25 9.40
N VAL A 240 8.01 -1.54 9.23
CA VAL A 240 9.07 -2.02 8.34
C VAL A 240 8.50 -3.04 7.36
N MET A 241 8.79 -2.84 6.09
CA MET A 241 8.50 -3.78 5.02
C MET A 241 9.75 -4.60 4.67
N PHE A 242 9.51 -5.84 4.31
CA PHE A 242 10.54 -6.74 3.81
C PHE A 242 10.32 -7.00 2.31
N ALA A 243 11.41 -7.26 1.63
CA ALA A 243 11.40 -7.56 0.20
C ALA A 243 10.58 -8.84 -0.09
N PRO A 244 9.79 -8.89 -1.15
CA PRO A 244 9.18 -10.12 -1.61
C PRO A 244 10.26 -11.08 -2.12
N VAL A 245 9.95 -12.38 -2.09
CA VAL A 245 10.89 -13.41 -2.50
C VAL A 245 10.26 -14.44 -3.44
N ILE A 246 11.09 -15.04 -4.28
CA ILE A 246 10.76 -16.23 -5.03
C ILE A 246 11.37 -17.41 -4.28
N ILE A 247 10.59 -18.45 -4.08
CA ILE A 247 10.99 -19.65 -3.39
C ILE A 247 11.06 -20.76 -4.43
N HIS A 248 12.29 -21.18 -4.77
CA HIS A 248 12.57 -22.16 -5.82
C HIS A 248 12.45 -23.62 -5.36
N ALA A 249 12.57 -23.86 -4.05
CA ALA A 249 12.51 -25.19 -3.46
C ALA A 249 11.68 -25.18 -2.17
N PRO A 250 11.10 -26.32 -1.77
CA PRO A 250 10.43 -26.43 -0.48
C PRO A 250 11.37 -26.07 0.68
N ILE A 251 10.96 -25.11 1.51
CA ILE A 251 11.72 -24.66 2.67
C ILE A 251 10.94 -24.97 3.96
N ALA A 252 11.66 -25.34 5.02
CA ALA A 252 11.03 -25.67 6.30
C ALA A 252 10.42 -24.42 6.98
N TYR A 253 11.07 -23.27 6.84
CA TYR A 253 10.57 -21.99 7.31
C TYR A 253 11.27 -20.86 6.56
N TYR A 254 10.69 -19.66 6.58
CA TYR A 254 11.28 -18.45 6.02
C TYR A 254 11.36 -17.34 7.07
N ARG A 255 12.47 -16.61 7.09
CA ARG A 255 12.64 -15.42 7.94
C ARG A 255 13.10 -14.26 7.08
N PRO A 256 12.27 -13.21 6.91
CA PRO A 256 12.68 -12.04 6.14
C PRO A 256 13.87 -11.33 6.77
N SER A 257 14.85 -10.98 5.95
CA SER A 257 16.07 -10.28 6.39
C SER A 257 16.37 -9.01 5.58
N ILE A 258 15.79 -8.88 4.37
CA ILE A 258 16.02 -7.72 3.50
C ILE A 258 14.88 -6.75 3.63
N VAL A 259 15.20 -5.56 4.15
CA VAL A 259 14.27 -4.44 4.37
C VAL A 259 14.22 -3.56 3.14
N LEU A 260 13.05 -3.01 2.87
CA LEU A 260 12.83 -1.96 1.86
C LEU A 260 12.82 -0.59 2.54
N ASP A 261 13.77 0.24 2.19
CA ASP A 261 13.86 1.63 2.69
C ASP A 261 12.79 2.51 2.01
N ILE A 262 11.73 2.76 2.76
CA ILE A 262 10.57 3.54 2.29
C ILE A 262 10.96 4.95 1.88
N GLY A 263 11.92 5.56 2.55
CA GLY A 263 12.40 6.90 2.24
C GLY A 263 12.94 7.03 0.81
N ARG A 264 13.50 5.96 0.29
CA ARG A 264 14.11 5.91 -1.04
C ARG A 264 13.17 5.39 -2.11
N PHE A 265 12.47 4.28 -1.86
CA PHE A 265 11.66 3.68 -2.92
C PHE A 265 10.34 4.40 -3.23
N HIS A 266 9.88 5.37 -2.40
CA HIS A 266 8.64 6.10 -2.65
C HIS A 266 8.59 6.83 -4.00
N MET A 267 9.75 7.05 -4.63
CA MET A 267 9.84 7.59 -6.00
C MET A 267 9.50 6.54 -7.06
N HIS A 268 9.62 5.25 -6.75
CA HIS A 268 9.37 4.11 -7.63
C HIS A 268 8.04 3.42 -7.25
N TRP A 269 6.99 4.21 -7.08
CA TRP A 269 5.71 3.79 -6.54
C TRP A 269 4.66 3.71 -7.64
N PHE A 270 4.02 2.54 -7.76
CA PHE A 270 3.02 2.24 -8.77
C PHE A 270 1.77 1.65 -8.13
N VAL A 271 0.69 1.59 -8.91
CA VAL A 271 -0.63 1.11 -8.47
C VAL A 271 -1.15 0.10 -9.48
N ARG A 272 -1.64 -1.03 -8.99
CA ARG A 272 -2.34 -2.04 -9.79
C ARG A 272 -3.78 -2.20 -9.28
N PRO A 273 -4.75 -1.46 -9.87
CA PRO A 273 -6.10 -1.37 -9.33
C PRO A 273 -6.87 -2.69 -9.34
N ASN A 274 -6.74 -3.50 -10.39
CA ASN A 274 -7.41 -4.79 -10.54
C ASN A 274 -6.85 -5.91 -9.63
N TYR A 275 -5.73 -5.65 -8.95
CA TYR A 275 -5.18 -6.57 -7.95
C TYR A 275 -5.25 -6.01 -6.52
N GLY A 276 -5.57 -4.73 -6.37
CA GLY A 276 -5.68 -4.09 -5.06
C GLY A 276 -4.35 -3.74 -4.39
N HIS A 277 -3.21 -3.89 -5.10
CA HIS A 277 -1.88 -3.68 -4.55
C HIS A 277 -1.20 -2.44 -5.09
N TYR A 278 -0.41 -1.81 -4.23
CA TYR A 278 0.70 -0.99 -4.67
C TYR A 278 1.85 -1.88 -5.14
N TYR A 279 2.65 -1.34 -6.04
CA TYR A 279 3.86 -1.95 -6.56
C TYR A 279 5.03 -0.98 -6.38
N PHE A 280 6.22 -1.52 -6.22
CA PHE A 280 7.45 -0.74 -6.13
C PHE A 280 8.51 -1.32 -7.05
N GLY A 281 9.44 -0.46 -7.51
CA GLY A 281 10.56 -0.87 -8.33
C GLY A 281 10.46 -0.43 -9.79
N ASP A 282 11.01 -1.22 -10.71
CA ASP A 282 11.01 -0.91 -12.14
C ASP A 282 9.74 -1.41 -12.85
N TYR A 283 8.80 -0.48 -13.03
CA TYR A 283 7.57 -0.66 -13.82
C TYR A 283 7.35 0.51 -14.77
N TYR A 284 8.45 1.09 -15.29
CA TYR A 284 8.42 2.29 -16.12
C TYR A 284 8.08 2.06 -17.58
N ASP A 285 8.27 0.84 -18.09
CA ASP A 285 7.97 0.55 -19.49
C ASP A 285 6.46 0.58 -19.75
N SER A 286 6.07 1.13 -20.88
CA SER A 286 4.67 1.32 -21.26
C SER A 286 3.86 0.02 -21.31
N HIS A 287 4.52 -1.12 -21.56
CA HIS A 287 3.85 -2.42 -21.59
C HIS A 287 3.23 -2.79 -20.22
N TYR A 288 3.82 -2.36 -19.10
CA TYR A 288 3.23 -2.58 -17.77
C TYR A 288 1.89 -1.90 -17.62
N GLN A 289 1.77 -0.67 -18.12
CA GLN A 289 0.48 0.04 -18.13
C GLN A 289 -0.52 -0.61 -19.10
N GLN A 290 -0.07 -1.00 -20.28
CA GLN A 290 -0.95 -1.50 -21.36
C GLN A 290 -1.45 -2.92 -21.10
N HIS A 291 -0.59 -3.81 -20.59
CA HIS A 291 -0.90 -5.25 -20.49
C HIS A 291 -1.09 -5.73 -19.05
N HIS A 292 -0.47 -5.06 -18.07
CA HIS A 292 -0.55 -5.47 -16.66
C HIS A 292 -1.35 -4.49 -15.80
N HIS A 293 -1.82 -3.37 -16.37
CA HIS A 293 -2.57 -2.33 -15.66
C HIS A 293 -1.83 -1.81 -14.42
N ILE A 294 -0.50 -1.68 -14.51
CA ILE A 294 0.35 -1.08 -13.49
C ILE A 294 0.61 0.37 -13.89
N TYR A 295 0.13 1.30 -13.09
CA TYR A 295 0.16 2.74 -13.38
C TYR A 295 1.06 3.46 -12.39
N SER A 296 1.72 4.54 -12.80
CA SER A 296 2.31 5.44 -11.81
C SER A 296 1.23 5.99 -10.88
N HIS A 297 1.57 6.25 -9.63
CA HIS A 297 0.61 6.65 -8.61
C HIS A 297 -0.09 7.99 -8.94
N HIS A 298 0.62 8.93 -9.60
CA HIS A 298 0.00 10.18 -10.03
C HIS A 298 -0.99 9.98 -11.19
N HIS A 299 -0.68 9.08 -12.15
CA HIS A 299 -1.61 8.74 -13.22
C HIS A 299 -2.87 8.05 -12.66
N PHE A 300 -2.69 7.11 -11.73
CA PHE A 300 -3.81 6.46 -11.06
C PHE A 300 -4.72 7.46 -10.35
N HIS A 301 -4.13 8.36 -9.55
CA HIS A 301 -4.89 9.35 -8.77
C HIS A 301 -5.70 10.31 -9.66
N LEU A 302 -5.14 10.71 -10.79
CA LEU A 302 -5.78 11.69 -11.67
C LEU A 302 -6.84 11.09 -12.59
N ASN A 303 -6.72 9.80 -12.96
CA ASN A 303 -7.49 9.24 -14.06
C ASN A 303 -8.33 8.00 -13.70
N ILE A 304 -8.01 7.29 -12.62
CA ILE A 304 -8.59 5.96 -12.36
C ILE A 304 -9.26 5.86 -11.00
N GLY A 305 -8.58 6.28 -9.94
CA GLY A 305 -9.05 6.10 -8.57
C GLY A 305 -8.52 7.17 -7.62
N TYR A 306 -8.35 6.84 -6.36
CA TYR A 306 -7.83 7.75 -5.37
C TYR A 306 -6.59 7.16 -4.71
N ASP A 307 -5.47 7.85 -4.83
CA ASP A 307 -4.25 7.52 -4.10
C ASP A 307 -4.13 8.39 -2.84
N PRO A 308 -4.29 7.80 -1.64
CA PRO A 308 -4.17 8.53 -0.39
C PRO A 308 -2.80 9.18 -0.19
N PHE A 309 -1.72 8.54 -0.69
CA PHE A 309 -0.36 9.07 -0.59
C PHE A 309 -0.14 10.26 -1.52
N PHE A 310 -0.68 10.19 -2.73
CA PHE A 310 -0.65 11.33 -3.63
C PHE A 310 -1.40 12.51 -3.01
N ALA A 311 -2.60 12.31 -2.49
CA ALA A 311 -3.40 13.37 -1.88
C ALA A 311 -2.67 13.99 -0.67
N TYR A 312 -2.05 13.18 0.17
CA TYR A 312 -1.23 13.64 1.29
C TYR A 312 -0.02 14.44 0.81
N ASN A 313 0.79 13.88 -0.09
CA ASN A 313 2.00 14.51 -0.57
C ASN A 313 1.72 15.77 -1.37
N HIS A 314 0.61 15.84 -2.10
CA HIS A 314 0.22 17.03 -2.84
C HIS A 314 0.08 18.26 -1.92
N VAL A 315 -0.51 18.08 -0.73
CA VAL A 315 -0.62 19.15 0.26
C VAL A 315 0.67 19.33 1.03
N HIS A 316 1.34 18.24 1.42
CA HIS A 316 2.57 18.25 2.19
C HIS A 316 3.70 19.02 1.45
N TYR A 317 3.94 18.68 0.20
CA TYR A 317 4.98 19.34 -0.61
C TYR A 317 4.68 20.83 -0.86
N ARG A 318 3.41 21.17 -1.10
CA ARG A 318 2.99 22.57 -1.24
C ARG A 318 3.20 23.34 0.05
N HIS A 319 2.90 22.73 1.19
CA HIS A 319 2.99 23.40 2.49
C HIS A 319 4.43 23.59 2.96
N HIS A 320 5.27 22.56 2.81
CA HIS A 320 6.63 22.56 3.36
C HIS A 320 7.70 22.98 2.36
N HIS A 321 7.46 22.78 1.07
CA HIS A 321 8.47 23.03 0.03
C HIS A 321 8.04 24.06 -1.01
N GLY A 322 6.78 24.50 -1.00
CA GLY A 322 6.24 25.45 -1.98
C GLY A 322 6.18 24.90 -3.41
N ILE A 323 6.34 23.60 -3.63
CA ILE A 323 6.37 22.97 -4.95
C ILE A 323 5.17 22.08 -5.23
N SER A 324 4.88 21.86 -6.51
CA SER A 324 3.85 20.95 -6.95
C SER A 324 4.34 19.50 -6.87
N TYR A 325 3.70 18.70 -6.02
CA TYR A 325 4.01 17.26 -5.95
C TYR A 325 3.71 16.54 -7.27
N LEU A 326 2.66 16.94 -7.99
CA LEU A 326 2.36 16.39 -9.30
C LEU A 326 3.51 16.61 -10.28
N HIS A 327 4.02 17.85 -10.36
CA HIS A 327 5.15 18.14 -11.21
C HIS A 327 6.40 17.35 -10.79
N HIS A 328 6.65 17.27 -9.50
CA HIS A 328 7.78 16.52 -8.95
C HIS A 328 7.68 15.02 -9.32
N SER A 329 6.56 14.35 -9.02
CA SER A 329 6.37 12.92 -9.27
C SER A 329 6.34 12.57 -10.77
N SER A 330 5.73 13.42 -11.61
CA SER A 330 5.69 13.20 -13.06
C SER A 330 7.06 13.42 -13.72
N THR A 331 7.85 14.39 -13.23
CA THR A 331 9.22 14.62 -13.72
C THR A 331 10.12 13.42 -13.42
N TRP A 332 10.06 12.89 -12.18
CA TRP A 332 10.81 11.68 -11.83
C TRP A 332 10.37 10.46 -12.65
N HIS A 333 9.08 10.28 -12.81
CA HIS A 333 8.56 9.19 -13.63
C HIS A 333 9.04 9.29 -15.08
N SER A 334 9.00 10.48 -15.68
CA SER A 334 9.50 10.72 -17.04
C SER A 334 11.00 10.48 -17.14
N TYR A 335 11.76 10.89 -16.11
CA TYR A 335 13.20 10.66 -16.06
C TYR A 335 13.53 9.17 -16.10
N PHE A 336 12.98 8.37 -15.18
CA PHE A 336 13.25 6.93 -15.14
C PHE A 336 12.66 6.18 -16.37
N SER A 337 11.56 6.66 -16.95
CA SER A 337 11.06 6.12 -18.22
C SER A 337 12.06 6.26 -19.36
N SER A 338 12.78 7.39 -19.41
CA SER A 338 13.74 7.70 -20.47
C SER A 338 15.18 7.24 -20.18
N HIS A 339 15.48 6.83 -18.94
CA HIS A 339 16.83 6.41 -18.51
C HIS A 339 16.81 5.00 -17.89
N PRO A 340 16.70 3.92 -18.70
CA PRO A 340 16.56 2.55 -18.18
C PRO A 340 17.73 2.11 -17.29
N LEU A 341 18.95 2.60 -17.55
CA LEU A 341 20.14 2.27 -16.75
C LEU A 341 20.12 2.86 -15.33
N HIS A 342 19.25 3.85 -15.08
CA HIS A 342 19.13 4.48 -13.76
C HIS A 342 17.98 3.90 -12.94
N ARG A 343 17.20 2.98 -13.51
CA ARG A 343 16.09 2.34 -12.83
C ARG A 343 16.54 1.39 -11.73
N PRO A 344 15.69 1.08 -10.75
CA PRO A 344 15.99 0.06 -9.75
C PRO A 344 16.31 -1.31 -10.36
N ALA A 345 17.21 -2.04 -9.73
CA ALA A 345 17.43 -3.45 -10.05
C ALA A 345 16.17 -4.29 -9.77
N HIS A 346 16.02 -5.42 -10.45
CA HIS A 346 14.89 -6.31 -10.23
C HIS A 346 15.07 -7.24 -9.03
N THR A 347 16.30 -7.57 -8.69
CA THR A 347 16.63 -8.43 -7.54
C THR A 347 17.63 -7.74 -6.62
N PHE A 348 17.69 -8.20 -5.36
CA PHE A 348 18.66 -7.70 -4.39
C PHE A 348 20.10 -8.02 -4.82
N GLY A 349 20.34 -9.23 -5.37
CA GLY A 349 21.65 -9.59 -5.90
C GLY A 349 22.13 -8.66 -7.02
N MET A 350 21.24 -8.31 -7.95
CA MET A 350 21.55 -7.30 -9.01
C MET A 350 21.79 -5.91 -8.40
N GLN A 351 21.03 -5.51 -7.40
CA GLN A 351 21.24 -4.22 -6.72
C GLN A 351 22.63 -4.15 -6.08
N LEU A 352 23.09 -5.23 -5.44
CA LEU A 352 24.42 -5.28 -4.84
C LEU A 352 25.54 -5.16 -5.89
N SER A 353 25.38 -5.78 -7.06
CA SER A 353 26.37 -5.71 -8.14
C SER A 353 26.48 -4.30 -8.75
N ILE A 354 25.38 -3.55 -8.78
CA ILE A 354 25.33 -2.17 -9.28
C ILE A 354 25.99 -1.22 -8.27
N GLY A 355 25.68 -1.38 -6.98
CA GLY A 355 26.10 -0.47 -5.90
C GLY A 355 27.60 -0.37 -5.68
N SER A 356 28.39 -1.36 -6.18
CA SER A 356 29.86 -1.36 -6.06
C SER A 356 30.58 -0.51 -7.12
N ASN A 357 29.91 -0.07 -8.18
CA ASN A 357 30.58 0.44 -9.38
C ASN A 357 30.29 1.88 -9.79
N GLN A 358 29.37 2.62 -9.15
CA GLN A 358 29.01 3.95 -9.68
C GLN A 358 28.68 4.99 -8.62
N GLY A 359 29.47 6.07 -8.64
CA GLY A 359 29.34 7.25 -7.77
C GLY A 359 28.31 8.29 -8.22
N GLU A 360 27.26 7.95 -8.94
CA GLU A 360 26.30 8.92 -9.42
C GLU A 360 25.10 9.13 -8.48
N ARG A 361 24.76 10.39 -8.28
CA ARG A 361 23.75 10.91 -7.34
C ARG A 361 22.34 10.27 -7.49
N TYR A 362 22.02 9.79 -8.68
CA TYR A 362 20.70 9.16 -8.99
C TYR A 362 20.60 7.70 -8.56
N PHE A 363 21.71 7.01 -8.47
CA PHE A 363 21.76 5.62 -8.01
C PHE A 363 21.30 5.45 -6.57
N GLY A 364 21.52 6.45 -5.71
CA GLY A 364 21.08 6.42 -4.32
C GLY A 364 19.58 6.24 -4.14
N LEU A 365 18.76 6.72 -5.08
CA LEU A 365 17.31 6.58 -5.05
C LEU A 365 16.84 5.20 -5.56
N SER A 366 17.64 4.53 -6.40
CA SER A 366 17.32 3.21 -6.96
C SER A 366 17.88 2.05 -6.13
N VAL A 367 18.58 2.36 -5.02
CA VAL A 367 19.15 1.38 -4.07
C VAL A 367 18.45 1.52 -2.73
N TYR A 368 17.45 0.68 -2.48
CA TYR A 368 16.60 0.78 -1.30
C TYR A 368 16.39 -0.54 -0.55
N ALA A 369 16.83 -1.67 -1.12
CA ALA A 369 16.81 -2.95 -0.44
C ALA A 369 18.12 -3.15 0.33
N GLN A 370 18.03 -3.50 1.62
CA GLN A 370 19.21 -3.71 2.46
C GLN A 370 18.94 -4.67 3.60
N HIS A 371 19.98 -5.31 4.10
CA HIS A 371 19.88 -6.22 5.22
C HIS A 371 19.41 -5.49 6.50
N ILE A 372 18.52 -6.10 7.28
CA ILE A 372 17.97 -5.50 8.50
C ILE A 372 19.03 -5.07 9.49
N ASP A 373 20.13 -5.80 9.60
CA ASP A 373 21.23 -5.46 10.51
C ASP A 373 21.91 -4.15 10.13
N ARG A 374 22.03 -3.85 8.84
CA ARG A 374 22.53 -2.57 8.36
C ARG A 374 21.49 -1.48 8.51
N TYR A 375 20.23 -1.79 8.16
CA TYR A 375 19.13 -0.83 8.22
C TYR A 375 18.89 -0.30 9.64
N ARG A 376 18.90 -1.16 10.66
CA ARG A 376 18.58 -0.80 12.05
C ARG A 376 19.60 0.12 12.74
N VAL A 377 20.84 0.22 12.23
CA VAL A 377 21.91 1.05 12.77
C VAL A 377 22.12 2.37 12.02
N GLN A 378 21.28 2.69 11.06
CA GLN A 378 21.34 3.96 10.34
C GLN A 378 20.81 5.10 11.22
N ASP A 379 21.63 6.13 11.42
CA ASP A 379 21.32 7.24 12.32
C ASP A 379 20.23 8.17 11.78
N ASP A 380 19.99 8.17 10.46
CA ASP A 380 19.02 9.02 9.77
C ASP A 380 17.56 8.54 9.90
N LEU A 381 17.34 7.31 10.37
CA LEU A 381 16.00 6.73 10.44
C LEU A 381 15.12 7.25 11.58
N HIS A 382 15.69 7.94 12.56
CA HIS A 382 14.97 8.35 13.77
C HIS A 382 14.12 7.22 14.41
N ARG A 383 14.56 5.97 14.23
CA ARG A 383 13.87 4.78 14.70
C ARG A 383 14.80 3.91 15.50
N ASN A 384 14.37 3.60 16.70
CA ASN A 384 15.03 2.57 17.49
C ASN A 384 14.50 1.19 17.11
N PHE A 385 15.40 0.22 17.09
CA PHE A 385 15.05 -1.19 16.91
C PHE A 385 15.36 -1.94 18.20
N VAL A 386 14.46 -2.83 18.57
CA VAL A 386 14.63 -3.71 19.72
C VAL A 386 14.66 -5.15 19.29
N ARG A 387 15.43 -5.98 19.99
CA ARG A 387 15.49 -7.40 19.73
C ARG A 387 14.18 -8.07 20.11
N VAL A 388 13.68 -8.95 19.24
CA VAL A 388 12.48 -9.74 19.48
C VAL A 388 12.79 -10.88 20.43
N GLY A 389 12.31 -10.77 21.68
CA GLY A 389 12.43 -11.84 22.67
C GLY A 389 11.58 -13.06 22.32
N THR A 390 11.93 -14.23 22.86
CA THR A 390 11.26 -15.51 22.57
C THR A 390 9.75 -15.47 22.85
N GLN A 391 9.32 -14.84 23.93
CA GLN A 391 7.90 -14.71 24.28
C GLN A 391 7.14 -13.90 23.22
N TYR A 392 7.71 -12.77 22.79
CA TYR A 392 7.10 -11.92 21.77
C TYR A 392 7.06 -12.62 20.40
N ARG A 393 8.12 -13.35 20.03
CA ARG A 393 8.18 -14.15 18.80
C ARG A 393 7.08 -15.21 18.79
N ASN A 394 6.94 -15.98 19.86
CA ASN A 394 5.89 -17.00 19.98
C ASN A 394 4.48 -16.39 19.89
N ALA A 395 4.27 -15.23 20.53
CA ALA A 395 3.01 -14.51 20.42
C ALA A 395 2.74 -14.04 18.97
N SER A 396 3.76 -13.57 18.25
CA SER A 396 3.64 -13.15 16.85
C SER A 396 3.35 -14.31 15.93
N VAL A 397 3.97 -15.48 16.12
CA VAL A 397 3.68 -16.72 15.35
C VAL A 397 2.24 -17.15 15.61
N ASN A 398 1.78 -17.16 16.85
CA ASN A 398 0.38 -17.48 17.18
C ASN A 398 -0.61 -16.48 16.56
N GLN A 399 -0.24 -15.20 16.51
CA GLN A 399 -1.04 -14.18 15.83
C GLN A 399 -1.07 -14.40 14.32
N SER A 400 0.04 -14.80 13.70
CA SER A 400 0.09 -15.18 12.28
C SER A 400 -0.85 -16.33 11.97
N ALA A 401 -0.83 -17.40 12.78
CA ALA A 401 -1.77 -18.50 12.65
C ALA A 401 -3.25 -18.05 12.78
N SER A 402 -3.51 -17.01 13.59
CA SER A 402 -4.86 -16.45 13.71
C SER A 402 -5.27 -15.68 12.45
N TYR A 403 -4.36 -14.98 11.79
CA TYR A 403 -4.64 -14.34 10.50
C TYR A 403 -4.88 -15.37 9.39
N THR A 404 -4.07 -16.41 9.30
CA THR A 404 -4.27 -17.52 8.34
C THR A 404 -5.62 -18.16 8.53
N ARG A 405 -6.01 -18.44 9.79
CA ARG A 405 -7.34 -18.98 10.10
C ARG A 405 -8.46 -18.03 9.70
N LEU A 406 -8.32 -16.72 9.96
CA LEU A 406 -9.33 -15.73 9.57
C LEU A 406 -9.47 -15.66 8.04
N ALA A 407 -8.37 -15.72 7.27
CA ALA A 407 -8.40 -15.81 5.83
C ALA A 407 -9.16 -17.03 5.33
N TYR A 408 -8.88 -18.21 5.92
CA TYR A 408 -9.60 -19.46 5.61
C TYR A 408 -11.08 -19.36 5.92
N GLU A 409 -11.47 -18.84 7.10
CA GLU A 409 -12.87 -18.67 7.47
C GLU A 409 -13.60 -17.67 6.57
N ARG A 410 -12.93 -16.60 6.15
CA ARG A 410 -13.45 -15.68 5.14
C ARG A 410 -13.74 -16.42 3.84
N ASN A 411 -12.75 -17.12 3.32
CA ASN A 411 -12.88 -17.90 2.08
C ASN A 411 -14.07 -18.85 2.17
N ARG A 412 -14.14 -19.70 3.20
CA ARG A 412 -15.21 -20.68 3.39
C ARG A 412 -16.60 -20.04 3.48
N MET A 413 -16.73 -18.93 4.22
CA MET A 413 -18.03 -18.29 4.44
C MET A 413 -18.48 -17.45 3.25
N GLU A 414 -17.58 -16.73 2.62
CA GLU A 414 -17.87 -15.88 1.47
C GLU A 414 -18.23 -16.73 0.24
N ASN A 415 -17.55 -17.86 0.02
CA ASN A 415 -17.89 -18.84 -1.03
C ASN A 415 -19.15 -19.62 -0.75
N GLY A 416 -19.40 -20.03 0.48
CA GLY A 416 -20.61 -20.76 0.87
C GLY A 416 -21.89 -19.98 0.55
N LYS A 417 -21.83 -18.66 0.45
CA LYS A 417 -22.95 -17.81 0.03
C LYS A 417 -23.17 -17.79 -1.49
N LEU A 418 -22.10 -17.87 -2.28
CA LEU A 418 -22.21 -18.05 -3.73
C LEU A 418 -22.91 -19.35 -4.10
N ALA A 419 -22.60 -20.45 -3.41
CA ALA A 419 -23.22 -21.76 -3.67
C ALA A 419 -24.72 -21.81 -3.35
N THR A 420 -25.23 -20.94 -2.48
CA THR A 420 -26.66 -20.84 -2.13
C THR A 420 -27.44 -19.86 -3.01
N SER A 421 -26.76 -18.97 -3.74
CA SER A 421 -27.36 -18.07 -4.71
C SER A 421 -27.27 -18.71 -6.10
N SER A 422 -28.34 -19.41 -6.54
CA SER A 422 -28.44 -19.89 -7.92
C SER A 422 -28.35 -18.72 -8.91
N PRO A 423 -27.67 -18.85 -10.08
CA PRO A 423 -27.49 -17.75 -11.05
C PRO A 423 -28.79 -17.09 -11.50
N ASN A 424 -29.93 -17.80 -11.36
CA ASN A 424 -31.26 -17.27 -11.67
C ASN A 424 -31.98 -16.59 -10.50
N SER A 425 -31.38 -16.57 -9.28
CA SER A 425 -31.96 -15.92 -8.10
C SER A 425 -31.31 -14.58 -7.74
N ALA A 426 -30.50 -14.01 -8.63
CA ALA A 426 -29.80 -12.75 -8.43
C ALA A 426 -30.72 -11.53 -8.27
N GLN A 427 -32.03 -11.71 -8.20
CA GLN A 427 -33.00 -10.61 -8.18
C GLN A 427 -33.89 -10.51 -6.93
N THR A 428 -33.83 -11.39 -5.94
CA THR A 428 -34.82 -11.34 -4.86
C THR A 428 -34.35 -11.65 -3.44
N SER A 429 -33.09 -11.57 -3.09
CA SER A 429 -32.74 -11.56 -1.66
C SER A 429 -32.12 -10.20 -1.27
N ASN A 430 -32.92 -9.33 -0.70
CA ASN A 430 -32.51 -8.15 0.09
C ASN A 430 -31.69 -8.56 1.34
N GLY A 431 -30.83 -9.57 1.22
CA GLY A 431 -30.15 -10.21 2.34
C GLY A 431 -28.76 -9.66 2.57
N SER A 432 -28.64 -8.62 3.39
CA SER A 432 -27.37 -8.40 4.09
C SER A 432 -27.12 -9.56 5.03
N TRP A 433 -25.92 -10.13 5.01
CA TRP A 433 -25.51 -11.16 5.96
C TRP A 433 -24.27 -10.72 6.75
N THR A 434 -23.93 -11.42 7.82
CA THR A 434 -22.85 -11.03 8.71
C THR A 434 -21.91 -12.20 8.99
N MET A 435 -20.61 -11.90 9.06
CA MET A 435 -19.57 -12.84 9.48
C MET A 435 -18.95 -12.37 10.81
N PRO A 436 -18.76 -13.25 11.82
CA PRO A 436 -18.07 -12.90 13.05
C PRO A 436 -16.59 -12.58 12.73
N LEU A 437 -16.09 -11.45 13.24
CA LEU A 437 -14.69 -11.07 13.15
C LEU A 437 -13.89 -11.44 14.40
N VAL A 438 -14.58 -11.89 15.46
CA VAL A 438 -13.97 -12.33 16.71
C VAL A 438 -13.97 -13.85 16.72
N GLN A 439 -12.80 -14.45 16.69
CA GLN A 439 -12.67 -15.89 16.92
C GLN A 439 -13.00 -16.18 18.38
N ARG A 440 -13.92 -17.12 18.62
CA ARG A 440 -14.03 -17.77 19.92
C ARG A 440 -12.70 -18.49 20.16
N GLY A 441 -12.05 -18.20 21.30
CA GLY A 441 -10.81 -18.83 21.69
C GLY A 441 -10.93 -20.34 21.62
N THR A 442 -10.35 -20.95 20.61
CA THR A 442 -10.11 -22.37 20.56
C THR A 442 -8.72 -22.59 21.15
N ASN A 443 -8.67 -23.37 22.25
CA ASN A 443 -7.42 -23.86 22.80
C ASN A 443 -6.72 -24.69 21.73
N VAL A 444 -5.62 -24.18 21.19
CA VAL A 444 -4.74 -24.95 20.29
C VAL A 444 -3.86 -25.80 21.20
N THR A 445 -4.14 -27.09 21.26
CA THR A 445 -3.25 -28.06 21.89
C THR A 445 -2.12 -28.34 20.90
N ILE A 446 -0.99 -27.67 21.04
CA ILE A 446 0.26 -28.11 20.45
C ILE A 446 0.86 -29.10 21.44
N GLY A 447 1.27 -30.29 20.95
CA GLY A 447 1.66 -31.46 21.72
C GLY A 447 2.46 -31.17 22.99
N SER A 448 1.98 -31.74 24.09
CA SER A 448 2.62 -31.97 25.38
C SER A 448 3.47 -30.84 26.01
N ALA A 449 2.85 -29.67 26.25
CA ALA A 449 3.17 -28.81 27.38
C ALA A 449 1.96 -27.90 27.66
N GLN A 450 1.06 -28.37 28.52
CA GLN A 450 -0.06 -27.55 29.00
C GLN A 450 0.47 -26.34 29.76
N ARG A 451 0.44 -25.17 29.12
CA ARG A 451 0.25 -23.89 29.80
C ARG A 451 -0.83 -23.13 29.07
N HIS A 452 -1.95 -22.95 29.74
CA HIS A 452 -3.02 -22.07 29.26
C HIS A 452 -2.49 -20.63 29.20
N VAL A 453 -2.05 -20.21 28.01
CA VAL A 453 -1.85 -18.79 27.75
C VAL A 453 -3.17 -18.26 27.23
N ARG A 454 -3.90 -17.57 28.08
CA ARG A 454 -5.08 -16.80 27.70
C ARG A 454 -4.57 -15.64 26.83
N ILE A 455 -4.60 -15.77 25.50
CA ILE A 455 -4.32 -14.66 24.59
C ILE A 455 -5.54 -13.74 24.65
N THR A 456 -5.50 -12.77 25.53
CA THR A 456 -6.32 -11.58 25.39
C THR A 456 -5.78 -10.86 24.15
N ALA A 457 -6.65 -10.64 23.14
CA ALA A 457 -6.35 -9.70 22.08
C ALA A 457 -5.75 -8.44 22.74
N PRO A 458 -4.66 -7.86 22.19
CA PRO A 458 -4.07 -6.70 22.80
C PRO A 458 -5.17 -5.67 23.00
N THR A 459 -5.48 -5.40 24.27
CA THR A 459 -6.44 -4.36 24.65
C THR A 459 -5.73 -3.10 24.25
N VAL A 460 -6.13 -2.51 23.12
CA VAL A 460 -5.72 -1.17 22.76
C VAL A 460 -6.17 -0.30 23.94
N ARG A 461 -5.23 0.05 24.81
CA ARG A 461 -5.48 1.12 25.76
C ARG A 461 -5.80 2.34 24.92
N THR A 462 -7.08 2.70 24.85
CA THR A 462 -7.59 3.96 24.33
C THR A 462 -7.06 5.10 25.19
N GLY A 463 -5.77 5.37 25.10
CA GLY A 463 -5.06 6.33 25.95
C GLY A 463 -4.44 7.49 25.19
N VAL A 464 -4.69 7.61 23.90
CA VAL A 464 -4.43 8.85 23.17
C VAL A 464 -5.78 9.43 22.75
N VAL A 465 -6.42 10.07 23.69
CA VAL A 465 -7.48 11.04 23.41
C VAL A 465 -6.84 12.11 22.50
N PRO A 466 -7.38 12.36 21.28
CA PRO A 466 -6.91 13.50 20.52
C PRO A 466 -7.04 14.73 21.40
N PRO A 467 -6.05 15.65 21.43
CA PRO A 467 -6.09 16.82 22.29
C PRO A 467 -7.41 17.54 22.05
N LYS A 468 -8.18 17.70 23.13
CA LYS A 468 -9.43 18.45 23.16
C LYS A 468 -9.10 19.87 22.70
N ALA A 469 -9.76 20.34 21.65
CA ALA A 469 -9.59 21.71 21.20
C ALA A 469 -9.85 22.64 22.38
N ALA A 470 -8.86 23.49 22.69
CA ALA A 470 -9.03 24.52 23.71
C ALA A 470 -10.22 25.41 23.34
N PRO A 471 -11.02 25.84 24.34
CA PRO A 471 -12.14 26.72 24.08
C PRO A 471 -11.64 28.05 23.50
N GLY A 472 -12.14 28.39 22.31
CA GLY A 472 -11.78 29.60 21.60
C GLY A 472 -12.20 30.84 22.39
N THR A 473 -11.24 31.69 22.69
CA THR A 473 -11.48 33.07 23.08
C THR A 473 -12.09 33.80 21.88
N SER A 474 -13.31 34.29 22.10
CA SER A 474 -14.05 35.18 21.19
C SER A 474 -13.25 36.47 20.98
N ASN A 475 -12.67 36.63 19.77
CA ASN A 475 -12.17 37.92 19.34
C ASN A 475 -13.10 38.54 18.29
N LYS A 476 -13.54 39.74 18.63
CA LYS A 476 -14.40 40.64 17.84
C LYS A 476 -13.90 40.79 16.41
N ILE A 477 -14.85 40.64 15.48
CA ILE A 477 -14.69 40.92 14.06
C ILE A 477 -14.49 42.42 13.87
N VAL A 478 -13.31 42.83 13.42
CA VAL A 478 -13.05 44.12 12.82
C VAL A 478 -13.11 43.94 11.31
N ALA A 479 -14.04 44.59 10.66
CA ALA A 479 -14.22 44.61 9.22
C ALA A 479 -12.97 45.17 8.53
N ARG A 480 -12.44 44.48 7.56
CA ARG A 480 -11.38 44.94 6.65
C ARG A 480 -11.89 45.07 5.23
N PRO A 481 -11.38 46.03 4.45
CA PRO A 481 -11.96 46.46 3.18
C PRO A 481 -11.80 45.41 2.06
N THR A 482 -12.80 45.37 1.22
CA THR A 482 -12.93 44.54 0.01
C THR A 482 -11.85 44.90 -1.01
N VAL A 483 -10.95 44.00 -1.27
CA VAL A 483 -10.04 44.08 -2.43
C VAL A 483 -10.60 43.16 -3.51
N THR A 484 -11.01 43.74 -4.61
CA THR A 484 -11.49 43.05 -5.81
C THR A 484 -10.28 42.47 -6.53
N ILE A 485 -10.15 41.13 -6.52
CA ILE A 485 -9.11 40.40 -7.27
C ILE A 485 -9.74 39.95 -8.60
N PRO A 486 -9.11 40.18 -9.76
CA PRO A 486 -9.61 39.72 -11.04
C PRO A 486 -9.59 38.18 -11.11
N ARG A 487 -10.64 37.62 -11.67
CA ARG A 487 -10.85 36.18 -11.89
C ARG A 487 -9.80 35.63 -12.86
N PRO A 488 -9.02 34.61 -12.52
CA PRO A 488 -8.23 33.91 -13.53
C PRO A 488 -9.15 33.00 -14.34
N THR A 489 -9.20 33.21 -15.63
CA THR A 489 -9.78 32.28 -16.58
C THR A 489 -8.87 31.07 -16.70
N SER A 490 -9.17 29.99 -16.02
CA SER A 490 -8.54 28.71 -16.26
C SER A 490 -9.50 27.84 -17.07
N SER A 491 -9.23 27.76 -18.36
CA SER A 491 -9.81 26.76 -19.24
C SER A 491 -9.10 25.42 -18.99
N TYR A 492 -9.76 24.51 -18.29
CA TYR A 492 -9.38 23.11 -18.33
C TYR A 492 -9.93 22.50 -19.63
N PRO A 493 -9.11 21.74 -20.39
CA PRO A 493 -9.63 21.05 -21.55
C PRO A 493 -10.61 19.97 -21.08
N SER A 494 -11.83 20.04 -21.58
CA SER A 494 -12.84 18.99 -21.44
C SER A 494 -12.36 17.75 -22.19
N VAL A 495 -12.06 16.67 -21.47
CA VAL A 495 -11.81 15.37 -22.08
C VAL A 495 -13.17 14.78 -22.48
N THR A 496 -13.48 14.85 -23.74
CA THR A 496 -14.61 14.14 -24.36
C THR A 496 -14.34 12.65 -24.32
N ARG A 497 -15.20 11.93 -23.64
CA ARG A 497 -15.25 10.47 -23.60
C ARG A 497 -15.61 9.92 -24.98
N PRO A 498 -14.88 8.97 -25.58
CA PRO A 498 -15.32 8.32 -26.82
C PRO A 498 -16.52 7.42 -26.49
N SER A 499 -17.67 7.72 -27.02
CA SER A 499 -18.83 6.83 -27.08
C SER A 499 -18.65 5.91 -28.27
N THR A 500 -18.19 4.69 -28.07
CA THR A 500 -18.29 3.64 -29.08
C THR A 500 -19.36 2.65 -28.65
N ARG A 501 -20.55 2.88 -29.17
CA ARG A 501 -21.60 1.88 -29.25
C ARG A 501 -21.44 1.17 -30.60
N PRO A 502 -21.29 -0.14 -30.69
CA PRO A 502 -21.30 -0.82 -32.01
C PRO A 502 -22.74 -0.83 -32.55
N SER A 503 -22.95 -0.26 -33.71
CA SER A 503 -24.16 -0.44 -34.46
C SER A 503 -24.11 -1.81 -35.13
N SER A 504 -25.04 -2.68 -34.75
CA SER A 504 -25.35 -3.91 -35.50
C SER A 504 -26.04 -3.52 -36.82
N GLY A 505 -25.33 -3.65 -37.92
CA GLY A 505 -25.90 -3.64 -39.26
C GLY A 505 -25.63 -4.99 -39.91
N PHE A 506 -26.66 -5.81 -40.11
CA PHE A 506 -26.63 -6.95 -41.04
C PHE A 506 -27.00 -6.44 -42.45
N PRO A 507 -26.31 -6.87 -43.50
CA PRO A 507 -26.78 -6.67 -44.84
C PRO A 507 -27.74 -7.79 -45.24
N GLY A 508 -28.79 -7.41 -45.94
CA GLY A 508 -29.65 -8.29 -46.67
C GLY A 508 -29.01 -8.82 -47.97
#